data_9e455c1a5d823604f636782546341ac5
#
_entry.id   9e455c1a5d823604f636782546341ac5
#
_cell.length_a   1.000
_cell.length_b   1.000
_cell.length_c   1.000
_cell.angle_alpha   90.00
_cell.angle_beta   90.00
_cell.angle_gamma   90.00
#
_symmetry.space_group_name_H-M   'P 1'
#
loop_
_entity.id
_entity.type
_entity.pdbx_description
1 polymer ?
#
loop_
_entity_poly.entity_id
_entity_poly.type
_entity_poly.pdbx_seq_one_letter_code
_entity_poly.pdbx_strand_id
1 'polypeptide(L)'
;MSNRSFKLGCLSVRWLNHCSLIILLLVSAVLAVAAEDPLQSNKVNVDQLIKQLGDPSFTVRENATESLAELGIRAQQELKRALLNPDLEIRMRAHRILLKSLQSEFAAKIAAFISDVDGKQEHDLPGWKQFRKTIGSDRNTRILFADMVRRESEILESFETGKNLEPALFKRLAELRPGNGINRPTQAHPATLAALLFVASESKLATNTTLFSQFYSLLNYSSTKQMIQGSRHKDLLMKMISQLVLKETSKTSHYYPIMLTLNYNMETTGLTLGRRLLKAQPASFSTTQYAAIAVARFGSQEDISLLLPHLKNVSVCHTWSNPQIQPGVIKTQVRDVILALLIHMTKQDHKEYGFELLRTTPTTLFHTYTCGFTTEEKREAAQAKWTSWYEKNKPK
;
A
#
# COMPACT_ATOMS: atom_id res chain seq x y z
N MET A 1 41.38 -57.39 -4.02
CA MET A 1 41.21 -58.81 -3.65
C MET A 1 39.73 -59.13 -3.72
N SER A 2 39.43 -59.84 -4.73
CA SER A 2 38.71 -61.09 -4.92
C SER A 2 37.19 -60.95 -4.81
N ASN A 3 36.50 -60.81 -5.95
CA ASN A 3 35.98 -61.88 -6.84
C ASN A 3 35.14 -62.96 -6.13
N ARG A 4 33.83 -62.99 -6.45
CA ARG A 4 33.26 -64.13 -7.12
C ARG A 4 31.80 -63.95 -7.55
N SER A 5 31.62 -64.01 -8.84
CA SER A 5 30.39 -64.35 -9.57
C SER A 5 29.86 -65.70 -9.18
N PHE A 6 28.54 -65.91 -9.28
CA PHE A 6 27.99 -67.23 -9.68
C PHE A 6 26.79 -67.08 -10.61
N LYS A 7 26.92 -67.59 -11.80
CA LYS A 7 25.91 -67.91 -12.82
C LYS A 7 25.35 -69.29 -12.57
N LEU A 8 24.23 -69.55 -13.26
CA LEU A 8 23.55 -70.82 -13.67
C LEU A 8 22.22 -70.96 -12.93
N GLY A 9 21.14 -71.38 -13.58
CA GLY A 9 20.96 -71.99 -14.85
C GLY A 9 19.48 -72.11 -15.23
N CYS A 10 19.27 -72.12 -16.48
CA CYS A 10 18.05 -72.31 -17.21
C CYS A 10 17.50 -73.73 -17.02
N LEU A 11 16.19 -73.87 -16.77
CA LEU A 11 15.49 -75.16 -17.15
C LEU A 11 14.03 -74.81 -17.48
N SER A 12 13.72 -75.12 -18.72
CA SER A 12 12.43 -75.15 -19.39
C SER A 12 11.50 -76.18 -18.81
N VAL A 13 10.22 -75.88 -18.63
CA VAL A 13 9.13 -76.84 -18.80
C VAL A 13 7.94 -76.17 -19.48
N ARG A 14 7.78 -76.50 -20.76
CA ARG A 14 6.51 -76.44 -21.49
C ARG A 14 5.55 -77.44 -20.83
N TRP A 15 4.33 -77.10 -20.72
CA TRP A 15 3.06 -77.84 -20.67
C TRP A 15 2.11 -77.12 -19.68
N LEU A 16 1.14 -76.38 -20.24
CA LEU A 16 -0.26 -76.22 -19.78
C LEU A 16 -0.93 -75.07 -20.54
N ASN A 17 -0.95 -75.16 -21.85
CA ASN A 17 -1.96 -74.47 -22.65
C ASN A 17 -3.06 -75.48 -22.87
N HIS A 18 -4.30 -75.23 -22.39
CA HIS A 18 -5.58 -75.63 -22.98
C HIS A 18 -6.80 -75.56 -22.03
N CYS A 19 -6.68 -75.02 -20.82
CA CYS A 19 -7.88 -74.85 -19.93
C CYS A 19 -8.23 -73.43 -19.54
N SER A 20 -7.52 -72.34 -20.01
CA SER A 20 -7.79 -70.98 -19.63
C SER A 20 -8.63 -70.18 -20.64
N LEU A 21 -9.06 -70.75 -21.76
CA LEU A 21 -9.74 -69.97 -22.80
C LEU A 21 -11.27 -70.07 -22.76
N ILE A 22 -11.86 -70.89 -21.87
CA ILE A 22 -13.34 -71.01 -21.77
C ILE A 22 -13.93 -70.24 -20.56
N ILE A 23 -13.11 -69.88 -19.58
CA ILE A 23 -13.55 -69.07 -18.41
C ILE A 23 -13.52 -67.57 -18.69
N LEU A 24 -12.78 -67.14 -19.73
CA LEU A 24 -12.66 -65.69 -20.06
C LEU A 24 -13.81 -65.16 -20.93
N LEU A 25 -14.71 -65.98 -21.45
CA LEU A 25 -15.86 -65.57 -22.30
C LEU A 25 -17.20 -65.57 -21.58
N LEU A 26 -17.27 -65.97 -20.30
CA LEU A 26 -18.48 -65.88 -19.48
C LEU A 26 -18.48 -64.81 -18.43
N VAL A 27 -17.37 -64.03 -18.26
CA VAL A 27 -17.29 -62.91 -17.33
C VAL A 27 -17.46 -61.55 -18.04
N SER A 28 -17.47 -61.52 -19.38
CA SER A 28 -17.62 -60.30 -20.18
C SER A 28 -19.08 -59.90 -20.48
N ALA A 29 -20.08 -60.61 -19.96
CA ALA A 29 -21.49 -60.33 -20.27
C ALA A 29 -22.32 -59.78 -19.09
N VAL A 30 -21.75 -59.45 -17.94
CA VAL A 30 -22.49 -58.98 -16.75
C VAL A 30 -22.01 -57.65 -16.20
N LEU A 31 -21.15 -56.86 -16.88
CA LEU A 31 -20.74 -55.56 -16.46
C LEU A 31 -20.98 -54.47 -17.52
N ALA A 32 -22.13 -54.54 -18.22
CA ALA A 32 -22.72 -53.38 -18.89
C ALA A 32 -23.85 -52.86 -18.00
N VAL A 33 -23.61 -52.62 -16.71
CA VAL A 33 -24.38 -51.68 -15.94
C VAL A 33 -23.88 -50.31 -16.38
N ALA A 34 -24.72 -49.58 -17.11
CA ALA A 34 -24.50 -48.22 -17.51
C ALA A 34 -23.98 -47.42 -16.30
N ALA A 35 -22.71 -47.05 -16.34
CA ALA A 35 -22.22 -45.96 -15.51
C ALA A 35 -22.91 -44.71 -16.06
N GLU A 36 -24.06 -44.39 -15.52
CA GLU A 36 -24.67 -43.06 -15.68
C GLU A 36 -23.62 -42.07 -15.22
N ASP A 37 -23.19 -41.20 -16.13
CA ASP A 37 -22.23 -40.13 -15.88
C ASP A 37 -22.79 -39.25 -14.76
N PRO A 38 -22.17 -39.19 -13.56
CA PRO A 38 -22.70 -38.37 -12.43
C PRO A 38 -22.83 -36.89 -12.77
N LEU A 39 -22.21 -36.43 -13.86
CA LEU A 39 -22.34 -35.08 -14.37
C LEU A 39 -23.67 -34.79 -15.08
N GLN A 40 -24.29 -35.81 -15.73
CA GLN A 40 -25.58 -35.62 -16.37
C GLN A 40 -26.78 -35.67 -15.37
N SER A 41 -26.69 -36.52 -14.35
CA SER A 41 -27.69 -36.57 -13.28
C SER A 41 -27.79 -35.24 -12.50
N ASN A 42 -26.64 -34.58 -12.22
CA ASN A 42 -26.63 -33.30 -11.53
C ASN A 42 -27.16 -32.12 -12.37
N LYS A 43 -27.06 -32.16 -13.70
CA LYS A 43 -27.51 -31.07 -14.59
C LYS A 43 -29.07 -31.07 -14.75
N VAL A 44 -29.66 -32.22 -14.83
CA VAL A 44 -31.11 -32.38 -14.87
C VAL A 44 -31.75 -31.86 -13.55
N ASN A 45 -31.11 -32.10 -12.45
CA ASN A 45 -31.57 -31.66 -11.12
C ASN A 45 -31.56 -30.14 -10.95
N VAL A 46 -30.53 -29.42 -11.48
CA VAL A 46 -30.44 -27.95 -11.35
C VAL A 46 -31.53 -27.23 -12.11
N ASP A 47 -31.84 -27.63 -13.35
CA ASP A 47 -32.91 -27.01 -14.14
C ASP A 47 -34.28 -27.25 -13.52
N GLN A 48 -34.51 -28.41 -12.92
CA GLN A 48 -35.72 -28.69 -12.17
C GLN A 48 -35.84 -27.83 -10.91
N LEU A 49 -34.74 -27.69 -10.14
CA LEU A 49 -34.71 -26.83 -8.97
C LEU A 49 -34.95 -25.35 -9.34
N ILE A 50 -34.41 -24.87 -10.47
CA ILE A 50 -34.70 -23.51 -10.97
C ILE A 50 -36.21 -23.34 -11.24
N LYS A 51 -36.88 -24.30 -11.88
CA LYS A 51 -38.34 -24.25 -12.09
C LYS A 51 -39.11 -24.23 -10.77
N GLN A 52 -38.69 -25.01 -9.80
CA GLN A 52 -39.29 -25.07 -8.47
C GLN A 52 -39.15 -23.76 -7.65
N LEU A 53 -38.26 -22.85 -8.02
CA LEU A 53 -38.20 -21.52 -7.40
C LEU A 53 -39.47 -20.69 -7.63
N GLY A 54 -40.23 -20.98 -8.67
CA GLY A 54 -41.53 -20.34 -8.98
C GLY A 54 -42.76 -21.19 -8.64
N ASP A 55 -42.59 -22.29 -7.91
CA ASP A 55 -43.71 -23.18 -7.54
C ASP A 55 -44.75 -22.44 -6.68
N PRO A 56 -46.06 -22.72 -6.88
CA PRO A 56 -47.10 -22.16 -6.02
C PRO A 56 -46.94 -22.47 -4.53
N SER A 57 -46.39 -23.64 -4.20
CA SER A 57 -46.10 -24.04 -2.83
C SER A 57 -44.88 -23.35 -2.26
N PHE A 58 -45.06 -22.66 -1.12
CA PHE A 58 -43.92 -22.03 -0.42
C PHE A 58 -42.83 -23.04 -0.03
N THR A 59 -43.25 -24.21 0.49
CA THR A 59 -42.32 -25.25 0.92
C THR A 59 -41.43 -25.75 -0.23
N VAL A 60 -42.00 -25.93 -1.42
CA VAL A 60 -41.26 -26.35 -2.61
C VAL A 60 -40.23 -25.29 -3.00
N ARG A 61 -40.65 -24.00 -2.99
CA ARG A 61 -39.72 -22.89 -3.28
C ARG A 61 -38.53 -22.80 -2.29
N GLU A 62 -38.82 -22.99 -0.98
CA GLU A 62 -37.74 -22.96 0.03
C GLU A 62 -36.76 -24.14 -0.13
N ASN A 63 -37.27 -25.36 -0.29
CA ASN A 63 -36.46 -26.55 -0.50
C ASN A 63 -35.55 -26.41 -1.75
N ALA A 64 -36.13 -25.87 -2.84
CA ALA A 64 -35.35 -25.59 -4.05
C ALA A 64 -34.28 -24.50 -3.82
N THR A 65 -34.61 -23.47 -3.04
CA THR A 65 -33.67 -22.40 -2.67
C THR A 65 -32.48 -22.96 -1.86
N GLU A 66 -32.78 -23.81 -0.86
CA GLU A 66 -31.73 -24.45 -0.03
C GLU A 66 -30.84 -25.40 -0.87
N SER A 67 -31.49 -26.27 -1.66
CA SER A 67 -30.73 -27.22 -2.53
C SER A 67 -29.81 -26.50 -3.52
N LEU A 68 -30.30 -25.42 -4.15
CA LEU A 68 -29.47 -24.60 -5.06
C LEU A 68 -28.35 -23.84 -4.31
N ALA A 69 -28.59 -23.40 -3.08
CA ALA A 69 -27.58 -22.78 -2.26
C ALA A 69 -26.48 -23.76 -1.84
N GLU A 70 -26.83 -25.02 -1.53
CA GLU A 70 -25.88 -26.09 -1.23
C GLU A 70 -25.04 -26.50 -2.44
N LEU A 71 -25.63 -26.51 -3.63
CA LEU A 71 -24.88 -26.72 -4.87
C LEU A 71 -23.82 -25.64 -5.14
N GLY A 72 -24.07 -24.42 -4.65
CA GLY A 72 -23.10 -23.32 -4.71
C GLY A 72 -22.65 -23.01 -6.14
N ILE A 73 -21.32 -23.04 -6.38
CA ILE A 73 -20.71 -22.72 -7.67
C ILE A 73 -21.19 -23.64 -8.82
N ARG A 74 -21.59 -24.87 -8.52
CA ARG A 74 -22.08 -25.82 -9.52
C ARG A 74 -23.40 -25.41 -10.17
N ALA A 75 -24.24 -24.64 -9.47
CA ALA A 75 -25.48 -24.08 -9.98
C ALA A 75 -25.33 -22.66 -10.57
N GLN A 76 -24.15 -22.07 -10.52
CA GLN A 76 -23.94 -20.65 -10.84
C GLN A 76 -24.33 -20.28 -12.28
N GLN A 77 -24.02 -21.14 -13.25
CA GLN A 77 -24.32 -20.88 -14.66
C GLN A 77 -25.82 -20.89 -14.91
N GLU A 78 -26.54 -21.83 -14.34
CA GLU A 78 -27.98 -21.97 -14.43
C GLU A 78 -28.71 -20.84 -13.67
N LEU A 79 -28.20 -20.46 -12.50
CA LEU A 79 -28.72 -19.31 -11.75
C LEU A 79 -28.51 -18.00 -12.53
N LYS A 80 -27.39 -17.81 -13.22
CA LYS A 80 -27.18 -16.64 -14.11
C LYS A 80 -28.20 -16.60 -15.25
N ARG A 81 -28.52 -17.76 -15.86
CA ARG A 81 -29.55 -17.86 -16.89
C ARG A 81 -30.93 -17.56 -16.32
N ALA A 82 -31.23 -18.01 -15.10
CA ALA A 82 -32.50 -17.76 -14.41
C ALA A 82 -32.77 -16.28 -14.10
N LEU A 83 -31.75 -15.41 -14.10
CA LEU A 83 -31.95 -13.96 -13.97
C LEU A 83 -32.75 -13.35 -15.15
N LEU A 84 -32.82 -14.05 -16.28
CA LEU A 84 -33.59 -13.64 -17.47
C LEU A 84 -34.91 -14.36 -17.56
N ASN A 85 -35.31 -15.14 -16.55
CA ASN A 85 -36.58 -15.87 -16.55
C ASN A 85 -37.80 -14.91 -16.57
N PRO A 86 -38.87 -15.19 -17.33
CA PRO A 86 -40.07 -14.35 -17.33
C PRO A 86 -40.75 -14.27 -15.96
N ASP A 87 -40.66 -15.30 -15.12
CA ASP A 87 -41.20 -15.33 -13.78
C ASP A 87 -40.36 -14.47 -12.81
N LEU A 88 -41.03 -13.50 -12.16
CA LEU A 88 -40.36 -12.58 -11.22
C LEU A 88 -39.83 -13.29 -9.96
N GLU A 89 -40.56 -14.26 -9.43
CA GLU A 89 -40.17 -15.01 -8.22
C GLU A 89 -38.91 -15.83 -8.49
N ILE A 90 -38.85 -16.50 -9.65
CA ILE A 90 -37.63 -17.24 -10.08
C ILE A 90 -36.44 -16.28 -10.19
N ARG A 91 -36.63 -15.12 -10.85
CA ARG A 91 -35.53 -14.12 -10.96
C ARG A 91 -35.01 -13.65 -9.61
N MET A 92 -35.97 -13.27 -8.72
CA MET A 92 -35.59 -12.72 -7.41
C MET A 92 -34.90 -13.75 -6.53
N ARG A 93 -35.37 -14.99 -6.51
CA ARG A 93 -34.72 -16.07 -5.76
C ARG A 93 -33.37 -16.47 -6.36
N ALA A 94 -33.30 -16.64 -7.66
CA ALA A 94 -32.06 -16.95 -8.36
C ALA A 94 -30.99 -15.86 -8.08
N HIS A 95 -31.36 -14.57 -8.13
CA HIS A 95 -30.46 -13.47 -7.80
C HIS A 95 -29.95 -13.56 -6.35
N ARG A 96 -30.85 -13.83 -5.38
CA ARG A 96 -30.49 -13.96 -3.96
C ARG A 96 -29.52 -15.13 -3.74
N ILE A 97 -29.81 -16.29 -4.33
CA ILE A 97 -28.96 -17.49 -4.23
C ILE A 97 -27.60 -17.23 -4.85
N LEU A 98 -27.57 -16.65 -6.04
CA LEU A 98 -26.34 -16.33 -6.76
C LEU A 98 -25.45 -15.37 -5.96
N LEU A 99 -26.01 -14.30 -5.40
CA LEU A 99 -25.26 -13.37 -4.56
C LEU A 99 -24.67 -14.07 -3.33
N LYS A 100 -25.45 -14.89 -2.64
CA LYS A 100 -24.99 -15.65 -1.46
C LYS A 100 -23.89 -16.63 -1.82
N SER A 101 -24.00 -17.32 -2.95
CA SER A 101 -23.00 -18.25 -3.46
C SER A 101 -21.68 -17.54 -3.79
N LEU A 102 -21.74 -16.41 -4.51
CA LEU A 102 -20.55 -15.60 -4.82
C LEU A 102 -19.86 -15.03 -3.58
N GLN A 103 -20.64 -14.57 -2.60
CA GLN A 103 -20.10 -14.11 -1.32
C GLN A 103 -19.41 -15.23 -0.55
N SER A 104 -20.01 -16.43 -0.53
CA SER A 104 -19.42 -17.60 0.14
C SER A 104 -18.15 -18.06 -0.54
N GLU A 105 -18.11 -18.10 -1.88
CA GLU A 105 -16.92 -18.43 -2.67
C GLU A 105 -15.79 -17.42 -2.41
N PHE A 106 -16.12 -16.14 -2.48
CA PHE A 106 -15.16 -15.08 -2.19
C PHE A 106 -14.60 -15.18 -0.78
N ALA A 107 -15.45 -15.44 0.22
CA ALA A 107 -15.03 -15.64 1.60
C ALA A 107 -14.09 -16.86 1.74
N ALA A 108 -14.40 -17.98 1.05
CA ALA A 108 -13.55 -19.16 1.04
C ALA A 108 -12.19 -18.90 0.38
N LYS A 109 -12.16 -18.20 -0.77
CA LYS A 109 -10.91 -17.78 -1.44
C LYS A 109 -10.04 -16.93 -0.52
N ILE A 110 -10.64 -15.96 0.16
CA ILE A 110 -9.92 -15.09 1.10
C ILE A 110 -9.44 -15.87 2.32
N ALA A 111 -10.23 -16.81 2.85
CA ALA A 111 -9.79 -17.66 3.97
C ALA A 111 -8.60 -18.55 3.58
N ALA A 112 -8.66 -19.19 2.42
CA ALA A 112 -7.55 -19.97 1.86
C ALA A 112 -6.29 -19.11 1.66
N PHE A 113 -6.45 -17.91 1.11
CA PHE A 113 -5.37 -16.95 0.95
C PHE A 113 -4.71 -16.57 2.28
N ILE A 114 -5.49 -16.28 3.33
CA ILE A 114 -4.94 -15.90 4.64
C ILE A 114 -4.23 -17.07 5.31
N SER A 115 -4.72 -18.31 5.13
CA SER A 115 -4.16 -19.51 5.75
C SER A 115 -2.88 -20.00 5.07
N ASP A 116 -2.65 -19.69 3.80
CA ASP A 116 -1.45 -20.10 3.03
C ASP A 116 -0.23 -19.23 3.36
N VAL A 117 0.21 -19.24 4.62
CA VAL A 117 1.34 -18.40 5.11
C VAL A 117 2.66 -18.82 4.45
N ASP A 118 2.82 -20.09 4.15
CA ASP A 118 4.02 -20.63 3.51
C ASP A 118 4.13 -20.29 2.02
N GLY A 119 3.08 -19.72 1.43
CA GLY A 119 3.07 -19.32 0.02
C GLY A 119 3.11 -20.49 -0.97
N LYS A 120 2.57 -21.65 -0.56
CA LYS A 120 2.56 -22.88 -1.37
C LYS A 120 1.54 -22.87 -2.51
N GLN A 121 0.53 -22.00 -2.40
CA GLN A 121 -0.54 -21.89 -3.39
C GLN A 121 -0.44 -20.56 -4.14
N GLU A 122 -0.78 -20.59 -5.42
CA GLU A 122 -1.01 -19.37 -6.18
C GLU A 122 -2.45 -18.89 -5.93
N HIS A 123 -2.57 -17.61 -5.63
CA HIS A 123 -3.85 -16.96 -5.37
C HIS A 123 -4.05 -15.87 -6.42
N ASP A 124 -5.12 -16.03 -7.20
CA ASP A 124 -5.55 -15.06 -8.21
C ASP A 124 -6.33 -13.93 -7.53
N LEU A 125 -5.60 -13.01 -6.91
CA LEU A 125 -6.14 -11.79 -6.30
C LEU A 125 -5.49 -10.56 -6.95
N PRO A 126 -6.29 -9.60 -7.45
CA PRO A 126 -5.77 -8.43 -8.14
C PRO A 126 -4.72 -7.68 -7.32
N GLY A 127 -3.53 -7.45 -7.91
CA GLY A 127 -2.41 -6.76 -7.28
C GLY A 127 -1.57 -7.59 -6.31
N TRP A 128 -1.97 -8.83 -5.95
CA TRP A 128 -1.23 -9.63 -4.95
C TRP A 128 0.21 -9.91 -5.34
N LYS A 129 0.45 -10.27 -6.59
CA LYS A 129 1.81 -10.60 -7.07
C LYS A 129 2.78 -9.44 -6.84
N GLN A 130 2.35 -8.22 -7.16
CA GLN A 130 3.17 -7.02 -6.96
C GLN A 130 3.26 -6.65 -5.47
N PHE A 131 2.15 -6.75 -4.73
CA PHE A 131 2.12 -6.46 -3.30
C PHE A 131 3.06 -7.37 -2.51
N ARG A 132 3.04 -8.68 -2.78
CA ARG A 132 3.94 -9.67 -2.18
C ARG A 132 5.41 -9.32 -2.42
N LYS A 133 5.75 -8.89 -3.63
CA LYS A 133 7.12 -8.54 -4.02
C LYS A 133 7.63 -7.30 -3.27
N THR A 134 6.79 -6.29 -3.07
CA THR A 134 7.21 -4.98 -2.55
C THR A 134 6.99 -4.82 -1.05
N ILE A 135 5.92 -5.39 -0.53
CA ILE A 135 5.54 -5.24 0.88
C ILE A 135 5.89 -6.48 1.68
N GLY A 136 5.60 -7.67 1.17
CA GLY A 136 5.85 -8.93 1.84
C GLY A 136 4.70 -9.91 1.75
N SER A 137 4.84 -11.08 2.42
CA SER A 137 3.86 -12.16 2.34
C SER A 137 3.58 -12.86 3.67
N ASP A 138 4.06 -12.30 4.78
CA ASP A 138 3.76 -12.83 6.11
C ASP A 138 2.25 -12.76 6.43
N ARG A 139 1.84 -13.42 7.51
CA ARG A 139 0.42 -13.51 7.88
C ARG A 139 -0.24 -12.14 8.07
N ASN A 140 0.45 -11.18 8.71
CA ASN A 140 -0.10 -9.84 8.94
C ASN A 140 -0.29 -9.08 7.62
N THR A 141 0.67 -9.22 6.71
CA THR A 141 0.64 -8.67 5.36
C THR A 141 -0.52 -9.26 4.55
N ARG A 142 -0.76 -10.59 4.62
CA ARG A 142 -1.89 -11.24 3.96
C ARG A 142 -3.24 -10.81 4.52
N ILE A 143 -3.36 -10.66 5.84
CA ILE A 143 -4.59 -10.15 6.47
C ILE A 143 -4.89 -8.74 5.98
N LEU A 144 -3.89 -7.85 5.95
CA LEU A 144 -4.08 -6.50 5.42
C LEU A 144 -4.51 -6.52 3.95
N PHE A 145 -3.83 -7.33 3.12
CA PHE A 145 -4.17 -7.42 1.70
C PHE A 145 -5.59 -7.99 1.47
N ALA A 146 -5.99 -9.01 2.22
CA ALA A 146 -7.35 -9.53 2.18
C ALA A 146 -8.40 -8.46 2.50
N ASP A 147 -8.12 -7.61 3.49
CA ASP A 147 -9.00 -6.49 3.84
C ASP A 147 -8.98 -5.38 2.76
N MET A 148 -7.85 -5.19 2.06
CA MET A 148 -7.77 -4.32 0.87
C MET A 148 -8.67 -4.84 -0.25
N VAL A 149 -8.61 -6.13 -0.57
CA VAL A 149 -9.45 -6.75 -1.61
C VAL A 149 -10.94 -6.65 -1.27
N ARG A 150 -11.31 -6.85 0.00
CA ARG A 150 -12.71 -6.72 0.44
C ARG A 150 -13.29 -5.31 0.30
N ARG A 151 -12.46 -4.29 0.42
CA ARG A 151 -12.91 -2.89 0.49
C ARG A 151 -12.69 -2.11 -0.78
N GLU A 152 -11.64 -2.43 -1.51
CA GLU A 152 -11.12 -1.63 -2.63
C GLU A 152 -10.83 -2.53 -3.84
N SER A 153 -11.70 -3.54 -4.11
CA SER A 153 -11.56 -4.44 -5.26
C SER A 153 -11.45 -3.68 -6.58
N GLU A 154 -12.30 -2.66 -6.79
CA GLU A 154 -12.30 -1.82 -7.99
C GLU A 154 -10.95 -1.13 -8.24
N ILE A 155 -10.32 -0.61 -7.17
CA ILE A 155 -9.00 0.03 -7.25
C ILE A 155 -7.91 -0.99 -7.60
N LEU A 156 -7.94 -2.16 -6.97
CA LEU A 156 -6.96 -3.22 -7.21
C LEU A 156 -7.12 -3.84 -8.60
N GLU A 157 -8.34 -4.04 -9.08
CA GLU A 157 -8.63 -4.48 -10.45
C GLU A 157 -8.19 -3.44 -11.49
N SER A 158 -8.45 -2.15 -11.22
CA SER A 158 -7.98 -1.06 -12.07
C SER A 158 -6.45 -1.00 -12.14
N PHE A 159 -5.78 -1.30 -11.03
CA PHE A 159 -4.32 -1.42 -10.97
C PHE A 159 -3.80 -2.60 -11.78
N GLU A 160 -4.39 -3.80 -11.63
CA GLU A 160 -3.98 -5.02 -12.34
C GLU A 160 -4.18 -4.89 -13.84
N THR A 161 -5.32 -4.32 -14.27
CA THR A 161 -5.66 -4.15 -15.68
C THR A 161 -5.05 -2.90 -16.32
N GLY A 162 -4.59 -1.94 -15.52
CA GLY A 162 -4.13 -0.62 -15.98
C GLY A 162 -5.24 0.28 -16.52
N LYS A 163 -6.52 -0.11 -16.38
CA LYS A 163 -7.66 0.65 -16.91
C LYS A 163 -8.29 1.52 -15.84
N ASN A 164 -8.61 2.77 -16.16
CA ASN A 164 -9.33 3.72 -15.30
C ASN A 164 -8.70 3.96 -13.90
N LEU A 165 -7.42 3.63 -13.72
CA LEU A 165 -6.76 3.70 -12.43
C LEU A 165 -6.72 5.11 -11.85
N GLU A 166 -6.29 6.09 -12.65
CA GLU A 166 -6.16 7.47 -12.19
C GLU A 166 -7.50 8.08 -11.77
N PRO A 167 -8.58 8.03 -12.58
CA PRO A 167 -9.89 8.51 -12.17
C PRO A 167 -10.44 7.80 -10.91
N ALA A 168 -10.30 6.48 -10.81
CA ALA A 168 -10.74 5.72 -9.66
C ALA A 168 -10.01 6.15 -8.37
N LEU A 169 -8.70 6.33 -8.45
CA LEU A 169 -7.87 6.74 -7.32
C LEU A 169 -8.23 8.17 -6.86
N PHE A 170 -8.38 9.13 -7.79
CA PHE A 170 -8.77 10.50 -7.47
C PHE A 170 -10.18 10.57 -6.86
N LYS A 171 -11.14 9.84 -7.41
CA LYS A 171 -12.50 9.73 -6.88
C LYS A 171 -12.46 9.22 -5.43
N ARG A 172 -11.74 8.13 -5.19
CA ARG A 172 -11.66 7.52 -3.86
C ARG A 172 -10.99 8.43 -2.83
N LEU A 173 -9.91 9.10 -3.20
CA LEU A 173 -9.26 10.10 -2.35
C LEU A 173 -10.18 11.29 -2.02
N ALA A 174 -10.99 11.74 -2.97
CA ALA A 174 -11.97 12.81 -2.74
C ALA A 174 -13.05 12.40 -1.73
N GLU A 175 -13.53 11.15 -1.78
CA GLU A 175 -14.53 10.59 -0.84
C GLU A 175 -14.00 10.51 0.60
N LEU A 176 -12.68 10.40 0.78
CA LEU A 176 -12.04 10.35 2.11
C LEU A 176 -11.72 11.72 2.70
N ARG A 177 -11.98 12.82 1.97
CA ARG A 177 -11.77 14.17 2.50
C ARG A 177 -12.86 14.52 3.51
N PRO A 178 -12.51 15.20 4.61
CA PRO A 178 -13.50 15.78 5.50
C PRO A 178 -14.37 16.79 4.72
N GLY A 179 -15.67 16.57 4.67
CA GLY A 179 -16.59 17.53 4.07
C GLY A 179 -16.77 18.77 4.95
N ASN A 180 -17.01 19.91 4.30
CA ASN A 180 -17.37 21.17 4.99
C ASN A 180 -18.84 21.19 5.46
N GLY A 181 -19.41 20.05 5.84
CA GLY A 181 -20.82 19.94 6.18
C GLY A 181 -21.15 18.83 7.18
N ILE A 182 -22.42 18.64 7.45
CA ILE A 182 -23.03 17.77 8.47
C ILE A 182 -22.63 16.28 8.34
N ASN A 183 -22.10 15.88 7.20
CA ASN A 183 -21.55 14.54 7.00
C ASN A 183 -20.15 14.47 7.61
N ARG A 184 -20.05 13.78 8.74
CA ARG A 184 -18.75 13.45 9.36
C ARG A 184 -17.86 12.77 8.32
N PRO A 185 -16.57 13.15 8.23
CA PRO A 185 -15.64 12.48 7.31
C PRO A 185 -15.65 11.02 7.65
N THR A 186 -15.80 10.19 6.63
CA THR A 186 -15.63 8.75 6.79
C THR A 186 -14.18 8.54 7.19
N GLN A 187 -13.93 8.13 8.42
CA GLN A 187 -12.57 7.84 8.88
C GLN A 187 -11.97 6.80 7.94
N ALA A 188 -10.83 7.12 7.34
CA ALA A 188 -10.16 6.19 6.44
C ALA A 188 -9.86 4.88 7.17
N HIS A 189 -10.29 3.75 6.61
CA HIS A 189 -9.95 2.44 7.15
C HIS A 189 -8.49 2.11 6.81
N PRO A 190 -7.71 1.43 7.69
CA PRO A 190 -6.32 1.06 7.41
C PRO A 190 -6.13 0.36 6.06
N ALA A 191 -7.02 -0.57 5.71
CA ALA A 191 -6.93 -1.31 4.45
C ALA A 191 -7.25 -0.44 3.22
N THR A 192 -8.18 0.50 3.33
CA THR A 192 -8.44 1.50 2.28
C THR A 192 -7.19 2.35 2.04
N LEU A 193 -6.62 2.90 3.11
CA LEU A 193 -5.40 3.69 3.00
C LEU A 193 -4.25 2.87 2.41
N ALA A 194 -4.08 1.62 2.84
CA ALA A 194 -3.07 0.70 2.32
C ALA A 194 -3.23 0.46 0.81
N ALA A 195 -4.46 0.19 0.34
CA ALA A 195 -4.72 -0.02 -1.09
C ALA A 195 -4.36 1.21 -1.92
N LEU A 196 -4.79 2.40 -1.48
CA LEU A 196 -4.48 3.65 -2.18
C LEU A 196 -2.97 3.94 -2.22
N LEU A 197 -2.27 3.79 -1.08
CA LEU A 197 -0.81 3.99 -1.00
C LEU A 197 -0.05 3.00 -1.87
N PHE A 198 -0.41 1.71 -1.81
CA PHE A 198 0.21 0.67 -2.62
C PHE A 198 0.06 0.97 -4.11
N VAL A 199 -1.17 1.18 -4.56
CA VAL A 199 -1.47 1.43 -5.97
C VAL A 199 -0.79 2.71 -6.47
N ALA A 200 -0.82 3.79 -5.68
CA ALA A 200 -0.13 5.04 -6.04
C ALA A 200 1.39 4.83 -6.15
N SER A 201 2.00 4.12 -5.19
CA SER A 201 3.45 3.91 -5.18
C SER A 201 3.92 2.96 -6.28
N GLU A 202 3.11 2.00 -6.72
CA GLU A 202 3.49 0.99 -7.71
C GLU A 202 3.09 1.35 -9.15
N SER A 203 2.32 2.42 -9.33
CA SER A 203 1.93 2.95 -10.65
C SER A 203 2.81 4.13 -11.09
N LYS A 204 2.66 4.54 -12.36
CA LYS A 204 3.27 5.77 -12.88
C LYS A 204 2.74 7.04 -12.20
N LEU A 205 1.67 6.92 -11.42
CA LEU A 205 1.05 8.03 -10.69
C LEU A 205 1.87 8.50 -9.49
N ALA A 206 2.88 7.74 -9.06
CA ALA A 206 3.81 8.14 -7.98
C ALA A 206 4.49 9.50 -8.24
N THR A 207 4.61 9.91 -9.50
CA THR A 207 5.21 11.19 -9.91
C THR A 207 4.18 12.32 -10.14
N ASN A 208 2.88 12.04 -9.93
CA ASN A 208 1.81 13.03 -10.10
C ASN A 208 1.71 13.95 -8.87
N THR A 209 2.15 15.20 -9.01
CA THR A 209 2.19 16.18 -7.92
C THR A 209 0.80 16.47 -7.32
N THR A 210 -0.24 16.50 -8.15
CA THR A 210 -1.63 16.71 -7.68
C THR A 210 -2.08 15.54 -6.82
N LEU A 211 -1.83 14.32 -7.26
CA LEU A 211 -2.12 13.12 -6.47
C LEU A 211 -1.37 13.13 -5.14
N PHE A 212 -0.07 13.46 -5.18
CA PHE A 212 0.74 13.53 -3.97
C PHE A 212 0.23 14.57 -2.97
N SER A 213 -0.21 15.75 -3.45
CA SER A 213 -0.80 16.78 -2.58
C SER A 213 -2.10 16.30 -1.89
N GLN A 214 -2.88 15.45 -2.56
CA GLN A 214 -4.08 14.85 -1.96
C GLN A 214 -3.72 13.82 -0.88
N PHE A 215 -2.72 12.98 -1.12
CA PHE A 215 -2.19 12.08 -0.09
C PHE A 215 -1.62 12.86 1.09
N TYR A 216 -0.86 13.93 0.83
CA TYR A 216 -0.35 14.78 1.90
C TYR A 216 -1.48 15.34 2.76
N SER A 217 -2.54 15.86 2.15
CA SER A 217 -3.70 16.35 2.87
C SER A 217 -4.38 15.25 3.70
N LEU A 218 -4.66 14.09 3.09
CA LEU A 218 -5.28 12.95 3.76
C LEU A 218 -4.45 12.46 4.96
N LEU A 219 -3.15 12.31 4.78
CA LEU A 219 -2.23 11.83 5.81
C LEU A 219 -2.02 12.84 6.96
N ASN A 220 -2.25 14.14 6.72
CA ASN A 220 -2.13 15.16 7.77
C ASN A 220 -3.39 15.35 8.62
N TYR A 221 -4.54 14.78 8.26
CA TYR A 221 -5.71 14.82 9.14
C TYR A 221 -5.42 14.10 10.47
N SER A 222 -5.85 14.73 11.57
CA SER A 222 -5.67 14.16 12.92
C SER A 222 -6.28 12.76 13.04
N SER A 223 -7.46 12.55 12.45
CA SER A 223 -8.14 11.24 12.42
C SER A 223 -7.33 10.18 11.70
N THR A 224 -6.71 10.53 10.55
CA THR A 224 -5.84 9.60 9.80
C THR A 224 -4.57 9.28 10.58
N LYS A 225 -3.94 10.27 11.20
CA LYS A 225 -2.76 10.06 12.06
C LYS A 225 -3.08 9.13 13.24
N GLN A 226 -4.18 9.37 13.93
CA GLN A 226 -4.64 8.52 15.04
C GLN A 226 -4.95 7.09 14.56
N MET A 227 -5.63 6.94 13.43
CA MET A 227 -5.92 5.63 12.83
C MET A 227 -4.64 4.87 12.49
N ILE A 228 -3.64 5.51 11.89
CA ILE A 228 -2.36 4.88 11.58
C ILE A 228 -1.66 4.45 12.87
N GLN A 229 -1.57 5.34 13.87
CA GLN A 229 -0.87 5.05 15.12
C GLN A 229 -1.55 3.93 15.94
N GLY A 230 -2.89 3.85 15.92
CA GLY A 230 -3.67 2.81 16.61
C GLY A 230 -3.83 1.52 15.80
N SER A 231 -3.38 1.47 14.55
CA SER A 231 -3.55 0.30 13.69
C SER A 231 -2.54 -0.81 14.04
N ARG A 232 -3.01 -2.05 14.07
CA ARG A 232 -2.12 -3.24 14.08
C ARG A 232 -1.22 -3.34 12.84
N HIS A 233 -1.56 -2.62 11.77
CA HIS A 233 -0.81 -2.57 10.52
C HIS A 233 0.05 -1.29 10.39
N LYS A 234 0.32 -0.60 11.50
CA LYS A 234 1.08 0.66 11.52
C LYS A 234 2.37 0.55 10.71
N ASP A 235 3.19 -0.47 10.97
CA ASP A 235 4.50 -0.60 10.32
C ASP A 235 4.39 -0.83 8.81
N LEU A 236 3.39 -1.59 8.36
CA LEU A 236 3.10 -1.78 6.94
C LEU A 236 2.64 -0.47 6.27
N LEU A 237 1.77 0.29 6.93
CA LEU A 237 1.33 1.60 6.44
C LEU A 237 2.51 2.58 6.36
N MET A 238 3.35 2.63 7.38
CA MET A 238 4.55 3.47 7.39
C MET A 238 5.53 3.08 6.28
N LYS A 239 5.70 1.78 6.02
CA LYS A 239 6.50 1.27 4.90
C LYS A 239 5.94 1.74 3.55
N MET A 240 4.62 1.68 3.34
CA MET A 240 3.99 2.13 2.10
C MET A 240 4.09 3.66 1.92
N ILE A 241 3.93 4.45 2.99
CA ILE A 241 4.14 5.89 2.95
C ILE A 241 5.60 6.19 2.57
N SER A 242 6.57 5.47 3.16
CA SER A 242 7.99 5.60 2.81
C SER A 242 8.25 5.31 1.33
N GLN A 243 7.66 4.25 0.80
CA GLN A 243 7.81 3.90 -0.62
C GLN A 243 7.23 5.00 -1.54
N LEU A 244 6.04 5.52 -1.23
CA LEU A 244 5.44 6.61 -1.99
C LEU A 244 6.33 7.86 -1.97
N VAL A 245 6.83 8.25 -0.79
CA VAL A 245 7.73 9.40 -0.61
C VAL A 245 9.03 9.26 -1.40
N LEU A 246 9.65 8.08 -1.37
CA LEU A 246 10.94 7.86 -2.04
C LEU A 246 10.83 7.69 -3.56
N LYS A 247 9.66 7.24 -4.06
CA LYS A 247 9.37 7.15 -5.50
C LYS A 247 8.98 8.49 -6.13
N GLU A 248 8.57 9.47 -5.32
CA GLU A 248 8.28 10.81 -5.79
C GLU A 248 9.56 11.43 -6.41
N THR A 249 9.52 11.70 -7.72
CA THR A 249 10.63 12.25 -8.51
C THR A 249 10.26 13.55 -9.22
N SER A 250 9.15 14.18 -8.84
CA SER A 250 8.72 15.46 -9.41
C SER A 250 9.85 16.48 -9.36
N LYS A 251 10.01 17.23 -10.45
CA LYS A 251 11.01 18.31 -10.53
C LYS A 251 10.52 19.61 -9.90
N THR A 252 9.24 19.72 -9.53
CA THR A 252 8.61 21.00 -9.23
C THR A 252 8.49 21.30 -7.76
N SER A 253 8.23 20.33 -6.89
CA SER A 253 8.13 20.56 -5.45
C SER A 253 8.32 19.30 -4.63
N HIS A 254 9.30 19.31 -3.77
CA HIS A 254 9.56 18.24 -2.79
C HIS A 254 9.09 18.59 -1.38
N TYR A 255 8.32 19.69 -1.24
CA TYR A 255 7.80 20.15 0.06
C TYR A 255 6.95 19.08 0.75
N TYR A 256 5.95 18.55 0.05
CA TYR A 256 5.02 17.57 0.64
C TYR A 256 5.71 16.26 1.06
N PRO A 257 6.57 15.63 0.21
CA PRO A 257 7.32 14.45 0.61
C PRO A 257 8.14 14.65 1.86
N ILE A 258 8.93 15.73 1.94
CA ILE A 258 9.76 16.01 3.11
C ILE A 258 8.92 16.27 4.35
N MET A 259 7.86 17.06 4.22
CA MET A 259 6.98 17.36 5.35
C MET A 259 6.27 16.11 5.89
N LEU A 260 5.96 15.13 5.05
CA LEU A 260 5.45 13.84 5.53
C LEU A 260 6.49 13.12 6.40
N THR A 261 7.75 13.09 5.97
CA THR A 261 8.81 12.45 6.76
C THR A 261 9.00 13.11 8.12
N LEU A 262 8.95 14.43 8.18
CA LEU A 262 9.05 15.21 9.43
C LEU A 262 7.82 15.01 10.32
N ASN A 263 6.61 15.05 9.76
CA ASN A 263 5.35 14.91 10.50
C ASN A 263 5.14 13.52 11.10
N TYR A 264 5.65 12.48 10.45
CA TYR A 264 5.55 11.09 10.88
C TYR A 264 6.82 10.56 11.55
N ASN A 265 7.83 11.41 11.76
CA ASN A 265 9.13 11.06 12.32
C ASN A 265 9.80 9.86 11.59
N MET A 266 9.82 9.91 10.25
CA MET A 266 10.34 8.84 9.40
C MET A 266 11.85 9.05 9.17
N GLU A 267 12.65 8.74 10.18
CA GLU A 267 14.08 9.08 10.23
C GLU A 267 14.84 8.63 8.98
N THR A 268 14.86 7.32 8.70
CA THR A 268 15.59 6.77 7.54
C THR A 268 15.12 7.35 6.21
N THR A 269 13.79 7.48 6.03
CA THR A 269 13.21 7.99 4.80
C THR A 269 13.51 9.48 4.63
N GLY A 270 13.35 10.26 5.70
CA GLY A 270 13.61 11.70 5.72
C GLY A 270 15.07 12.02 5.45
N LEU A 271 16.00 11.27 6.06
CA LEU A 271 17.44 11.43 5.84
C LEU A 271 17.83 11.06 4.40
N THR A 272 17.31 9.94 3.89
CA THR A 272 17.57 9.51 2.49
C THR A 272 17.08 10.56 1.50
N LEU A 273 15.85 11.04 1.67
CA LEU A 273 15.27 12.08 0.82
C LEU A 273 16.02 13.41 0.96
N GLY A 274 16.30 13.86 2.18
CA GLY A 274 17.01 15.10 2.47
C GLY A 274 18.41 15.11 1.83
N ARG A 275 19.20 14.05 2.03
CA ARG A 275 20.52 13.89 1.41
C ARG A 275 20.45 13.93 -0.11
N ARG A 276 19.48 13.23 -0.72
CA ARG A 276 19.27 13.23 -2.18
C ARG A 276 18.98 14.64 -2.70
N LEU A 277 18.12 15.38 -2.02
CA LEU A 277 17.68 16.71 -2.47
C LEU A 277 18.72 17.80 -2.27
N LEU A 278 19.54 17.75 -1.21
CA LEU A 278 20.65 18.69 -1.02
C LEU A 278 21.78 18.48 -2.05
N LYS A 279 21.95 17.26 -2.57
CA LYS A 279 22.91 16.96 -3.65
C LYS A 279 22.40 17.36 -5.03
N ALA A 280 21.08 17.40 -5.23
CA ALA A 280 20.49 17.75 -6.52
C ALA A 280 20.51 19.28 -6.73
N GLN A 281 21.02 19.72 -7.87
CA GLN A 281 21.07 21.13 -8.28
C GLN A 281 20.28 21.33 -9.59
N PRO A 282 19.55 22.47 -9.78
CA PRO A 282 19.20 23.49 -8.79
C PRO A 282 17.95 23.11 -8.00
N ALA A 283 17.94 23.40 -6.69
CA ALA A 283 16.77 23.20 -5.83
C ALA A 283 16.08 24.55 -5.53
N SER A 284 14.74 24.55 -5.39
CA SER A 284 14.02 25.70 -4.90
C SER A 284 14.40 26.04 -3.47
N PHE A 285 14.22 27.28 -3.04
CA PHE A 285 14.50 27.70 -1.65
C PHE A 285 13.70 26.84 -0.65
N SER A 286 12.45 26.52 -0.97
CA SER A 286 11.59 25.66 -0.15
C SER A 286 12.16 24.23 -0.04
N THR A 287 12.57 23.64 -1.16
CA THR A 287 13.20 22.31 -1.15
C THR A 287 14.48 22.32 -0.33
N THR A 288 15.35 23.31 -0.52
CA THR A 288 16.62 23.40 0.19
C THR A 288 16.44 23.50 1.70
N GLN A 289 15.59 24.41 2.18
CA GLN A 289 15.38 24.58 3.63
C GLN A 289 14.81 23.34 4.31
N TYR A 290 13.78 22.70 3.73
CA TYR A 290 13.14 21.54 4.35
C TYR A 290 13.98 20.27 4.22
N ALA A 291 14.76 20.12 3.14
CA ALA A 291 15.75 19.05 3.02
C ALA A 291 16.85 19.19 4.08
N ALA A 292 17.34 20.40 4.30
CA ALA A 292 18.33 20.68 5.34
C ALA A 292 17.77 20.41 6.75
N ILE A 293 16.50 20.77 7.02
CA ILE A 293 15.83 20.43 8.28
C ILE A 293 15.76 18.91 8.49
N ALA A 294 15.39 18.13 7.45
CA ALA A 294 15.33 16.68 7.57
C ALA A 294 16.72 16.08 7.87
N VAL A 295 17.76 16.59 7.20
CA VAL A 295 19.15 16.16 7.45
C VAL A 295 19.61 16.57 8.86
N ALA A 296 19.35 17.79 9.30
CA ALA A 296 19.76 18.26 10.63
C ALA A 296 19.03 17.53 11.77
N ARG A 297 17.76 17.11 11.54
CA ARG A 297 16.97 16.41 12.53
C ARG A 297 17.26 14.92 12.63
N PHE A 298 17.54 14.27 11.50
CA PHE A 298 17.63 12.82 11.41
C PHE A 298 19.07 12.32 11.15
N GLY A 299 19.97 13.21 10.75
CA GLY A 299 21.34 12.91 10.43
C GLY A 299 22.31 13.09 11.61
N SER A 300 23.58 13.15 11.27
CA SER A 300 24.68 13.30 12.21
C SER A 300 25.62 14.46 11.79
N GLN A 301 26.69 14.67 12.55
CA GLN A 301 27.71 15.66 12.20
C GLN A 301 28.40 15.38 10.85
N GLU A 302 28.42 14.15 10.38
CA GLU A 302 28.95 13.77 9.06
C GLU A 302 28.18 14.46 7.91
N ASP A 303 26.91 14.79 8.14
CA ASP A 303 26.04 15.42 7.15
C ASP A 303 26.24 16.95 7.05
N ILE A 304 27.02 17.56 7.93
CA ILE A 304 27.33 19.01 7.91
C ILE A 304 27.85 19.43 6.53
N SER A 305 28.67 18.61 5.91
CA SER A 305 29.23 18.88 4.58
C SER A 305 28.18 19.10 3.50
N LEU A 306 26.97 18.53 3.64
CA LEU A 306 25.86 18.73 2.72
C LEU A 306 25.19 20.09 2.88
N LEU A 307 25.25 20.70 4.06
CA LEU A 307 24.63 21.99 4.35
C LEU A 307 25.56 23.17 4.01
N LEU A 308 26.88 22.99 4.14
CA LEU A 308 27.88 24.06 3.95
C LEU A 308 27.73 24.84 2.63
N PRO A 309 27.51 24.24 1.46
CA PRO A 309 27.35 24.98 0.21
C PRO A 309 26.19 25.97 0.22
N HIS A 310 25.16 25.69 1.03
CA HIS A 310 23.93 26.49 1.10
C HIS A 310 24.04 27.71 2.04
N LEU A 311 25.13 27.85 2.80
CA LEU A 311 25.45 29.10 3.54
C LEU A 311 25.63 30.33 2.64
N LYS A 312 25.81 30.13 1.33
CA LYS A 312 25.90 31.20 0.33
C LYS A 312 24.56 31.56 -0.30
N ASN A 313 23.46 30.85 0.05
CA ASN A 313 22.16 31.05 -0.58
C ASN A 313 21.39 32.22 0.05
N VAL A 314 21.43 33.36 -0.62
CA VAL A 314 20.78 34.61 -0.21
C VAL A 314 19.29 34.71 -0.58
N SER A 315 18.71 33.67 -1.20
CA SER A 315 17.28 33.67 -1.56
C SER A 315 16.42 33.88 -0.33
N VAL A 316 15.52 34.84 -0.39
CA VAL A 316 14.55 35.11 0.67
C VAL A 316 13.49 34.02 0.66
N CYS A 317 13.40 33.26 1.75
CA CYS A 317 12.43 32.19 1.91
C CYS A 317 11.19 32.60 2.72
N HIS A 318 11.31 33.61 3.59
CA HIS A 318 10.20 34.20 4.36
C HIS A 318 10.35 35.70 4.51
N THR A 319 9.21 36.38 4.49
CA THR A 319 9.11 37.79 4.88
C THR A 319 7.97 37.89 5.88
N TRP A 320 8.22 38.47 7.05
CA TRP A 320 7.25 38.58 8.10
C TRP A 320 7.44 39.91 8.89
N SER A 321 6.40 40.37 9.53
CA SER A 321 6.41 41.65 10.27
C SER A 321 6.26 41.39 11.77
N ASN A 322 7.05 42.11 12.56
CA ASN A 322 6.88 42.20 13.99
C ASN A 322 6.96 43.65 14.41
N PRO A 323 5.82 44.27 14.82
CA PRO A 323 5.78 45.69 15.20
C PRO A 323 6.66 46.04 16.41
N GLN A 324 7.05 45.05 17.22
CA GLN A 324 7.88 45.24 18.41
C GLN A 324 9.39 45.28 18.09
N ILE A 325 9.75 45.08 16.82
CA ILE A 325 11.16 44.98 16.37
C ILE A 325 11.41 46.02 15.29
N GLN A 326 12.52 46.76 15.40
CA GLN A 326 13.01 47.60 14.33
C GLN A 326 13.91 46.81 13.40
N PRO A 327 13.77 46.86 12.07
CA PRO A 327 12.95 47.79 11.26
C PRO A 327 11.48 47.33 11.02
N GLY A 328 10.93 46.44 11.79
CA GLY A 328 9.55 45.95 11.69
C GLY A 328 9.29 44.88 10.64
N VAL A 329 10.13 44.77 9.63
CA VAL A 329 10.06 43.72 8.58
C VAL A 329 11.33 42.89 8.58
N ILE A 330 11.19 41.59 8.75
CA ILE A 330 12.29 40.63 8.76
C ILE A 330 12.25 39.82 7.47
N LYS A 331 13.38 39.74 6.76
CA LYS A 331 13.59 38.88 5.59
C LYS A 331 14.49 37.73 5.99
N THR A 332 13.93 36.53 6.14
CA THR A 332 14.68 35.34 6.40
C THR A 332 15.20 34.77 5.07
N GLN A 333 16.49 34.58 4.99
CA GLN A 333 17.17 33.97 3.83
C GLN A 333 17.42 32.49 4.08
N VAL A 334 17.61 31.71 3.00
CA VAL A 334 17.95 30.28 3.14
C VAL A 334 19.20 30.09 3.99
N ARG A 335 20.24 30.92 3.78
CA ARG A 335 21.47 30.86 4.58
C ARG A 335 21.25 31.04 6.09
N ASP A 336 20.24 31.80 6.51
CA ASP A 336 19.91 31.98 7.93
C ASP A 336 19.38 30.68 8.53
N VAL A 337 18.47 30.00 7.80
CA VAL A 337 17.96 28.70 8.21
C VAL A 337 19.08 27.65 8.25
N ILE A 338 19.95 27.63 7.24
CA ILE A 338 21.10 26.72 7.18
C ILE A 338 22.04 26.96 8.36
N LEU A 339 22.36 28.23 8.68
CA LEU A 339 23.22 28.58 9.81
C LEU A 339 22.61 28.09 11.14
N ALA A 340 21.33 28.34 11.37
CA ALA A 340 20.63 27.86 12.57
C ALA A 340 20.71 26.33 12.70
N LEU A 341 20.56 25.58 11.59
CA LEU A 341 20.67 24.12 11.57
C LEU A 341 22.09 23.63 11.83
N LEU A 342 23.11 24.30 11.28
CA LEU A 342 24.52 23.99 11.53
C LEU A 342 24.91 24.21 12.99
N ILE A 343 24.45 25.30 13.61
CA ILE A 343 24.63 25.57 15.05
C ILE A 343 23.99 24.46 15.87
N HIS A 344 22.76 24.02 15.51
CA HIS A 344 22.09 22.89 16.15
C HIS A 344 22.89 21.60 16.04
N MET A 345 23.33 21.23 14.84
CA MET A 345 24.08 20.00 14.59
C MET A 345 25.43 19.97 15.32
N THR A 346 26.05 21.15 15.54
CA THR A 346 27.28 21.31 16.30
C THR A 346 27.05 21.52 17.79
N LYS A 347 25.78 21.44 18.27
CA LYS A 347 25.36 21.51 19.67
C LYS A 347 25.76 22.81 20.36
N GLN A 348 25.73 23.93 19.64
CA GLN A 348 26.03 25.24 20.17
C GLN A 348 24.76 26.03 20.51
N ASP A 349 24.90 27.06 21.34
CA ASP A 349 23.77 27.92 21.70
C ASP A 349 23.54 28.99 20.60
N HIS A 350 22.37 28.98 20.02
CA HIS A 350 21.95 29.94 18.99
C HIS A 350 22.02 31.40 19.45
N LYS A 351 21.80 31.67 20.77
CA LYS A 351 21.87 33.03 21.34
C LYS A 351 23.24 33.63 21.19
N GLU A 352 24.30 32.82 21.29
CA GLU A 352 25.67 33.29 21.12
C GLU A 352 25.97 33.79 19.70
N TYR A 353 25.13 33.41 18.73
CA TYR A 353 25.21 33.79 17.33
C TYR A 353 24.18 34.88 16.95
N GLY A 354 23.48 35.48 17.94
CA GLY A 354 22.55 36.57 17.70
C GLY A 354 21.19 36.14 17.12
N PHE A 355 20.79 34.87 17.27
CA PHE A 355 19.44 34.43 16.91
C PHE A 355 18.39 34.79 17.95
N GLU A 356 18.10 36.10 18.07
CA GLU A 356 17.21 36.65 19.08
C GLU A 356 15.73 36.25 18.87
N LEU A 357 15.34 35.96 17.63
CA LEU A 357 13.96 35.70 17.23
C LEU A 357 13.63 34.20 17.12
N LEU A 358 14.62 33.35 17.24
CA LEU A 358 14.49 31.92 16.97
C LEU A 358 13.46 31.25 17.90
N ARG A 359 12.52 30.53 17.29
CA ARG A 359 11.52 29.74 18.02
C ARG A 359 11.61 28.29 17.60
N THR A 360 11.67 27.39 18.57
CA THR A 360 11.71 25.95 18.35
C THR A 360 10.35 25.35 18.06
N THR A 361 10.34 24.24 17.32
CA THR A 361 9.15 23.41 17.08
C THR A 361 9.55 21.93 16.99
N PRO A 362 8.73 21.02 17.51
CA PRO A 362 9.06 19.59 17.51
C PRO A 362 9.21 19.00 16.11
N THR A 363 8.53 19.53 15.10
CA THR A 363 8.50 18.95 13.75
C THR A 363 9.68 19.37 12.89
N THR A 364 10.00 20.68 12.88
CA THR A 364 11.00 21.27 11.97
C THR A 364 12.19 21.87 12.71
N LEU A 365 12.44 21.48 13.94
CA LEU A 365 13.44 22.04 14.87
C LEU A 365 13.15 23.50 15.19
N PHE A 366 12.97 24.32 14.15
CA PHE A 366 12.68 25.77 14.26
C PHE A 366 11.51 26.16 13.37
N HIS A 367 10.78 27.20 13.75
CA HIS A 367 9.93 27.94 12.84
C HIS A 367 10.85 28.73 11.87
N THR A 368 11.00 28.25 10.65
CA THR A 368 12.00 28.75 9.68
C THR A 368 11.95 30.25 9.46
N TYR A 369 10.75 30.88 9.53
CA TYR A 369 10.60 32.34 9.41
C TYR A 369 11.29 33.09 10.56
N THR A 370 11.50 32.45 11.70
CA THR A 370 12.13 33.08 12.89
C THR A 370 13.65 33.00 12.88
N CYS A 371 14.25 32.35 11.87
CA CYS A 371 15.72 32.25 11.72
C CYS A 371 16.35 33.53 11.15
N GLY A 372 15.54 34.51 10.70
CA GLY A 372 16.05 35.76 10.10
C GLY A 372 16.68 36.73 11.10
N PHE A 373 17.54 37.58 10.59
CA PHE A 373 18.18 38.66 11.35
C PHE A 373 17.55 40.00 11.05
N THR A 374 17.64 40.93 12.00
CA THR A 374 17.10 42.29 11.88
C THR A 374 17.95 43.17 10.96
N THR A 375 19.27 42.91 10.85
CA THR A 375 20.18 43.66 9.95
C THR A 375 21.13 42.68 9.24
N GLU A 376 21.73 43.15 8.14
CA GLU A 376 22.72 42.37 7.38
C GLU A 376 24.02 42.18 8.19
N GLU A 377 24.44 43.19 8.93
CA GLU A 377 25.67 43.16 9.76
C GLU A 377 25.56 42.04 10.82
N LYS A 378 24.39 41.93 11.50
CA LYS A 378 24.13 40.86 12.48
C LYS A 378 24.24 39.47 11.81
N ARG A 379 23.67 39.30 10.62
CA ARG A 379 23.71 38.05 9.83
C ARG A 379 25.13 37.69 9.48
N GLU A 380 25.90 38.64 8.93
CA GLU A 380 27.28 38.41 8.52
C GLU A 380 28.20 38.06 9.71
N ALA A 381 28.04 38.80 10.84
CA ALA A 381 28.76 38.50 12.07
C ALA A 381 28.48 37.13 12.62
N ALA A 382 27.18 36.68 12.60
CA ALA A 382 26.79 35.34 13.02
C ALA A 382 27.43 34.26 12.13
N GLN A 383 27.38 34.43 10.81
CA GLN A 383 27.95 33.52 9.86
C GLN A 383 29.49 33.43 9.99
N ALA A 384 30.17 34.57 10.10
CA ALA A 384 31.61 34.63 10.28
C ALA A 384 32.07 33.96 11.59
N LYS A 385 31.33 34.22 12.71
CA LYS A 385 31.63 33.60 14.01
C LYS A 385 31.54 32.08 13.93
N TRP A 386 30.46 31.54 13.34
CA TRP A 386 30.27 30.09 13.22
C TRP A 386 31.29 29.47 12.28
N THR A 387 31.57 30.07 11.14
CA THR A 387 32.57 29.59 10.18
C THR A 387 33.96 29.51 10.81
N SER A 388 34.36 30.55 11.54
CA SER A 388 35.67 30.58 12.26
C SER A 388 35.74 29.48 13.32
N TRP A 389 34.64 29.24 14.04
CA TRP A 389 34.59 28.15 15.01
C TRP A 389 34.66 26.78 14.31
N TYR A 390 33.94 26.57 13.22
CA TYR A 390 33.90 25.30 12.50
C TYR A 390 35.25 24.95 11.91
N GLU A 391 35.98 25.89 11.30
CA GLU A 391 37.31 25.65 10.76
C GLU A 391 38.32 25.16 11.83
N LYS A 392 38.15 25.58 13.07
CA LYS A 392 39.01 25.16 14.20
C LYS A 392 38.60 23.80 14.78
N ASN A 393 37.34 23.40 14.65
CA ASN A 393 36.73 22.27 15.35
C ASN A 393 36.22 21.17 14.43
N LYS A 394 36.33 21.32 13.08
CA LYS A 394 35.90 20.29 12.14
C LYS A 394 36.69 19.01 12.33
N PRO A 395 36.08 17.83 12.20
CA PRO A 395 36.78 16.56 12.20
C PRO A 395 37.91 16.57 11.15
N LYS A 396 39.06 16.09 11.53
CA LYS A 396 40.23 15.95 10.63
C LYS A 396 40.01 14.81 9.64
#